data_cb63253117aaea53a6b698ca0a716460
#
_entry.id   cb63253117aaea53a6b698ca0a716460
#
_cell.length_a   1.000
_cell.length_b   1.000
_cell.length_c   1.000
_cell.angle_alpha   90.00
_cell.angle_beta   90.00
_cell.angle_gamma   90.00
#
_symmetry.space_group_name_H-M   'P 1'
#
loop_
_entity.id
_entity.type
_entity.pdbx_description
1 polymer ?
#
loop_
_entity_poly.entity_id
_entity_poly.type
_entity_poly.pdbx_seq_one_letter_code
_entity_poly.pdbx_strand_id
1 'polypeptide(L)'
;DPDYLPFLDGADSTERRDGAQNTADAARKAGITSRSVEETLDDNGSPVVTLSPSAVDNLWACPVCWLLENRFAGPRIGSAATSFGTLIHAVAQKGSAEGLDLPGAVAGSSVESAVDAVAHRLVDIYDAIKPDFSSIAKAAERYTAMLKDEQAETTLHNLASYFVESNASSYLNKNEGKFDIGTLESASCEEEFSARFGLDDICMAYNALPGMSPVGRTALMQLMGILVGGWPEGMREDLTVRLSGRIDRKEMRRLRDGSQTIRLIDYKTGRKRQLAEIFNDLQLVCYQLGLMFPEHGRAGERPHSAQSGLFYVQDDAAPASSYSPESAFQPPLFLNGALNAEGFVARDHYPRLDKFTDIPPLPAGKPSALDAVDDNAWQGFLSWNGTQAMWSLTMIARVFYAAAASRSHVIVAHPTRQHKGHCRMTDVCPACAGQVDTVFETRQA
;
A
#
# COMPACT_ATOMS: atom_id res chain seq x y z
N ASP A 1 -28.13 -28.68 6.34
CA ASP A 1 -27.67 -29.99 6.73
C ASP A 1 -26.63 -29.81 7.85
N PRO A 2 -26.93 -30.21 9.12
CA PRO A 2 -26.01 -29.99 10.24
C PRO A 2 -24.66 -30.68 10.07
N ASP A 3 -24.58 -31.68 9.21
CA ASP A 3 -23.32 -32.41 8.93
C ASP A 3 -22.35 -31.61 8.06
N TYR A 4 -22.73 -30.46 7.51
CA TYR A 4 -21.88 -29.61 6.70
C TYR A 4 -21.24 -28.43 7.44
N LEU A 5 -21.50 -28.27 8.72
CA LEU A 5 -20.88 -27.22 9.56
C LEU A 5 -20.10 -27.80 10.75
N PRO A 6 -19.05 -28.60 10.52
CA PRO A 6 -18.24 -29.17 11.62
C PRO A 6 -17.52 -28.09 12.45
N PHE A 7 -17.65 -26.82 12.09
CA PHE A 7 -16.99 -25.69 12.75
C PHE A 7 -17.84 -25.02 13.83
N LEU A 8 -19.11 -25.42 14.01
CA LEU A 8 -20.00 -24.80 14.98
C LEU A 8 -20.26 -25.63 16.22
N ASP A 9 -19.94 -26.92 16.21
CA ASP A 9 -20.11 -27.78 17.38
C ASP A 9 -18.81 -27.87 18.17
N GLY A 10 -18.84 -27.36 19.36
CA GLY A 10 -18.14 -27.55 20.61
C GLY A 10 -16.86 -28.40 20.73
N ALA A 11 -16.19 -28.72 19.65
CA ALA A 11 -14.90 -29.42 19.68
C ALA A 11 -13.83 -28.56 20.37
N ASP A 12 -13.10 -29.17 21.26
CA ASP A 12 -12.05 -28.58 22.06
C ASP A 12 -11.09 -27.73 21.21
N SER A 13 -10.81 -26.53 21.69
CA SER A 13 -9.93 -25.56 21.02
C SER A 13 -8.52 -26.12 20.74
N THR A 14 -8.10 -27.15 21.45
CA THR A 14 -6.83 -27.84 21.29
C THR A 14 -6.82 -28.74 20.06
N GLU A 15 -7.87 -29.53 19.84
CA GLU A 15 -7.99 -30.38 18.64
C GLU A 15 -8.12 -29.59 17.36
N ARG A 16 -8.76 -28.40 17.42
CA ARG A 16 -8.82 -27.48 16.27
C ARG A 16 -7.47 -26.88 15.94
N ARG A 17 -6.66 -26.56 16.96
CA ARG A 17 -5.28 -26.08 16.77
C ARG A 17 -4.42 -27.14 16.11
N ASP A 18 -4.50 -28.37 16.58
CA ASP A 18 -3.74 -29.48 16.03
C ASP A 18 -4.18 -29.85 14.61
N GLY A 19 -5.47 -29.78 14.32
CA GLY A 19 -6.02 -29.98 12.99
C GLY A 19 -5.59 -28.88 11.99
N ALA A 20 -5.63 -27.61 12.41
CA ALA A 20 -5.18 -26.48 11.59
C ALA A 20 -3.66 -26.52 11.37
N GLN A 21 -2.89 -26.89 12.40
CA GLN A 21 -1.44 -27.03 12.31
C GLN A 21 -1.06 -28.20 11.38
N ASN A 22 -1.72 -29.33 11.52
CA ASN A 22 -1.50 -30.52 10.68
C ASN A 22 -1.85 -30.25 9.22
N THR A 23 -2.91 -29.45 8.95
CA THR A 23 -3.28 -29.04 7.60
C THR A 23 -2.26 -28.06 7.00
N ALA A 24 -1.76 -27.11 7.80
CA ALA A 24 -0.71 -26.19 7.40
C ALA A 24 0.62 -26.93 7.12
N ASP A 25 0.97 -27.91 7.94
CA ASP A 25 2.18 -28.74 7.76
C ASP A 25 2.06 -29.67 6.54
N ALA A 26 0.88 -30.23 6.29
CA ALA A 26 0.61 -31.02 5.10
C ALA A 26 0.68 -30.14 3.83
N ALA A 27 0.16 -28.91 3.88
CA ALA A 27 0.24 -27.96 2.79
C ALA A 27 1.70 -27.52 2.52
N ARG A 28 2.51 -27.31 3.55
CA ARG A 28 3.95 -27.04 3.41
C ARG A 28 4.69 -28.22 2.79
N LYS A 29 4.41 -29.46 3.24
CA LYS A 29 5.01 -30.67 2.66
C LYS A 29 4.61 -30.89 1.20
N ALA A 30 3.40 -30.48 0.82
CA ALA A 30 2.93 -30.53 -0.57
C ALA A 30 3.49 -29.41 -1.45
N GLY A 31 4.34 -28.52 -0.92
CA GLY A 31 4.87 -27.37 -1.66
C GLY A 31 3.85 -26.24 -1.87
N ILE A 32 2.68 -26.32 -1.24
CA ILE A 32 1.66 -25.27 -1.24
C ILE A 32 2.06 -24.27 -0.14
N THR A 33 3.10 -23.51 -0.38
CA THR A 33 3.49 -22.44 0.53
C THR A 33 2.76 -21.15 0.13
N SER A 34 2.01 -20.58 1.06
CA SER A 34 1.62 -19.18 0.94
C SER A 34 2.89 -18.33 1.03
N ARG A 35 3.36 -17.80 -0.09
CA ARG A 35 4.55 -16.94 -0.14
C ARG A 35 4.31 -15.56 0.47
N SER A 36 3.09 -15.23 0.86
CA SER A 36 2.69 -13.88 1.22
C SER A 36 2.67 -13.60 2.73
N VAL A 37 2.76 -14.61 3.58
CA VAL A 37 2.82 -14.46 5.03
C VAL A 37 3.76 -15.48 5.63
N GLU A 38 4.74 -14.99 6.35
CA GLU A 38 5.67 -15.78 7.15
C GLU A 38 5.64 -15.25 8.58
N GLU A 39 5.40 -16.11 9.55
CA GLU A 39 5.51 -15.77 10.96
C GLU A 39 6.73 -16.48 11.55
N THR A 40 7.57 -15.73 12.21
CA THR A 40 8.73 -16.21 12.97
C THR A 40 8.65 -15.63 14.38
N LEU A 41 9.47 -16.15 15.27
CA LEU A 41 9.67 -15.54 16.59
C LEU A 41 11.02 -14.84 16.61
N ASP A 42 11.09 -13.69 17.25
CA ASP A 42 12.35 -13.03 17.53
C ASP A 42 13.09 -13.68 18.72
N ASP A 43 14.26 -13.17 19.07
CA ASP A 43 15.09 -13.68 20.18
C ASP A 43 14.39 -13.62 21.55
N ASN A 44 13.35 -12.79 21.69
CA ASN A 44 12.54 -12.65 22.89
C ASN A 44 11.26 -13.51 22.86
N GLY A 45 11.05 -14.30 21.81
CA GLY A 45 9.83 -15.09 21.60
C GLY A 45 8.62 -14.28 21.16
N SER A 46 8.82 -13.03 20.72
CA SER A 46 7.74 -12.17 20.20
C SER A 46 7.48 -12.46 18.72
N PRO A 47 6.22 -12.42 18.28
CA PRO A 47 5.87 -12.74 16.90
C PRO A 47 6.34 -11.67 15.93
N VAL A 48 6.98 -12.12 14.85
CA VAL A 48 7.34 -11.30 13.68
C VAL A 48 6.58 -11.83 12.48
N VAL A 49 5.71 -11.00 11.93
CA VAL A 49 4.90 -11.34 10.75
C VAL A 49 5.47 -10.65 9.52
N THR A 50 5.86 -11.43 8.52
CA THR A 50 6.36 -10.92 7.25
C THR A 50 5.22 -10.82 6.23
N LEU A 51 4.99 -9.64 5.70
CA LEU A 51 3.94 -9.35 4.71
C LEU A 51 4.53 -8.64 3.49
N SER A 52 3.99 -8.95 2.31
CA SER A 52 4.16 -8.07 1.15
C SER A 52 3.15 -6.92 1.21
N PRO A 53 3.43 -5.76 0.56
CA PRO A 53 2.48 -4.65 0.46
C PRO A 53 1.09 -5.07 -0.04
N SER A 54 1.04 -5.91 -1.07
CA SER A 54 -0.22 -6.43 -1.61
C SER A 54 -0.95 -7.38 -0.65
N ALA A 55 -0.21 -8.14 0.20
CA ALA A 55 -0.84 -8.96 1.23
C ALA A 55 -1.49 -8.11 2.31
N VAL A 56 -0.86 -7.00 2.71
CA VAL A 56 -1.43 -6.04 3.66
C VAL A 56 -2.75 -5.48 3.13
N ASP A 57 -2.76 -5.01 1.89
CA ASP A 57 -3.96 -4.44 1.26
C ASP A 57 -5.11 -5.47 1.17
N ASN A 58 -4.80 -6.68 0.72
CA ASN A 58 -5.80 -7.75 0.62
C ASN A 58 -6.33 -8.23 1.98
N LEU A 59 -5.46 -8.36 2.99
CA LEU A 59 -5.86 -8.74 4.36
C LEU A 59 -6.74 -7.67 5.00
N TRP A 60 -6.43 -6.40 4.77
CA TRP A 60 -7.29 -5.30 5.20
C TRP A 60 -8.63 -5.33 4.47
N ALA A 61 -8.62 -5.55 3.15
CA ALA A 61 -9.83 -5.58 2.34
C ALA A 61 -10.81 -6.68 2.80
N CYS A 62 -10.34 -7.89 3.02
CA CYS A 62 -11.09 -8.99 3.65
C CYS A 62 -10.16 -10.16 4.02
N PRO A 63 -9.94 -10.45 5.32
CA PRO A 63 -9.09 -11.57 5.74
C PRO A 63 -9.54 -12.92 5.21
N VAL A 64 -10.85 -13.19 5.16
CA VAL A 64 -11.39 -14.45 4.63
C VAL A 64 -11.13 -14.60 3.14
N CYS A 65 -11.34 -13.53 2.36
CA CYS A 65 -11.08 -13.56 0.92
C CYS A 65 -9.58 -13.81 0.66
N TRP A 66 -8.71 -13.12 1.40
CA TRP A 66 -7.27 -13.34 1.32
C TRP A 66 -6.91 -14.80 1.66
N LEU A 67 -7.49 -15.37 2.72
CA LEU A 67 -7.28 -16.78 3.09
C LEU A 67 -7.70 -17.74 1.98
N LEU A 68 -8.91 -17.56 1.44
CA LEU A 68 -9.43 -18.39 0.35
C LEU A 68 -8.53 -18.32 -0.88
N GLU A 69 -8.11 -17.11 -1.27
CA GLU A 69 -7.26 -16.92 -2.45
C GLU A 69 -5.83 -17.43 -2.28
N ASN A 70 -5.26 -17.36 -1.07
CA ASN A 70 -3.85 -17.67 -0.87
C ASN A 70 -3.59 -19.04 -0.25
N ARG A 71 -4.60 -19.65 0.38
CA ARG A 71 -4.47 -20.95 1.04
C ARG A 71 -5.20 -22.09 0.33
N PHE A 72 -6.32 -21.78 -0.33
CA PHE A 72 -7.20 -22.78 -0.91
C PHE A 72 -7.35 -22.67 -2.44
N ALA A 73 -7.16 -21.50 -3.01
CA ALA A 73 -7.12 -21.36 -4.46
C ALA A 73 -5.84 -21.98 -5.03
N GLY A 74 -5.97 -22.63 -6.17
CA GLY A 74 -4.81 -23.12 -6.92
C GLY A 74 -3.91 -21.99 -7.40
N PRO A 75 -2.75 -22.32 -8.00
CA PRO A 75 -1.82 -21.31 -8.52
C PRO A 75 -2.53 -20.40 -9.51
N ARG A 76 -2.38 -19.08 -9.32
CA ARG A 76 -2.93 -18.10 -10.25
C ARG A 76 -2.22 -18.23 -11.60
N ILE A 77 -2.98 -18.48 -12.65
CA ILE A 77 -2.47 -18.43 -14.02
C ILE A 77 -2.35 -16.95 -14.38
N GLY A 78 -1.16 -16.52 -14.79
CA GLY A 78 -0.94 -15.16 -15.26
C GLY A 78 -1.88 -14.80 -16.41
N SER A 79 -2.43 -13.59 -16.40
CA SER A 79 -3.24 -13.06 -17.50
C SER A 79 -2.37 -12.24 -18.46
N ALA A 80 -2.87 -12.04 -19.69
CA ALA A 80 -2.24 -11.14 -20.66
C ALA A 80 -2.06 -9.70 -20.08
N ALA A 81 -3.04 -9.24 -19.29
CA ALA A 81 -2.95 -7.94 -18.63
C ALA A 81 -1.83 -7.90 -17.57
N THR A 82 -1.66 -8.97 -16.79
CA THR A 82 -0.57 -9.08 -15.82
C THR A 82 0.80 -9.12 -16.52
N SER A 83 0.92 -9.91 -17.59
CA SER A 83 2.16 -10.00 -18.36
C SER A 83 2.52 -8.65 -19.01
N PHE A 84 1.53 -7.93 -19.54
CA PHE A 84 1.73 -6.58 -20.06
C PHE A 84 2.18 -5.60 -18.97
N GLY A 85 1.55 -5.62 -17.79
CA GLY A 85 1.99 -4.80 -16.65
C GLY A 85 3.46 -5.04 -16.30
N THR A 86 3.84 -6.32 -16.13
CA THR A 86 5.23 -6.69 -15.83
C THR A 86 6.21 -6.25 -16.93
N LEU A 87 5.81 -6.34 -18.20
CA LEU A 87 6.62 -5.86 -19.33
C LEU A 87 6.83 -4.35 -19.28
N ILE A 88 5.79 -3.56 -19.01
CA ILE A 88 5.91 -2.09 -18.86
C ILE A 88 6.84 -1.71 -17.71
N HIS A 89 6.76 -2.39 -16.56
CA HIS A 89 7.69 -2.18 -15.44
C HIS A 89 9.15 -2.48 -15.86
N ALA A 90 9.38 -3.57 -16.58
CA ALA A 90 10.72 -3.92 -17.07
C ALA A 90 11.26 -2.89 -18.09
N VAL A 91 10.38 -2.33 -18.94
CA VAL A 91 10.78 -1.23 -19.85
C VAL A 91 11.12 0.02 -19.07
N ALA A 92 10.32 0.40 -18.09
CA ALA A 92 10.59 1.55 -17.23
C ALA A 92 11.92 1.41 -16.48
N GLN A 93 12.20 0.23 -15.94
CA GLN A 93 13.46 -0.10 -15.28
C GLN A 93 14.66 0.03 -16.21
N LYS A 94 14.59 -0.55 -17.41
CA LYS A 94 15.66 -0.47 -18.40
C LYS A 94 15.88 0.96 -18.89
N GLY A 95 14.81 1.70 -19.18
CA GLY A 95 14.88 3.10 -19.57
C GLY A 95 15.55 3.97 -18.51
N SER A 96 15.18 3.77 -17.24
CA SER A 96 15.84 4.46 -16.12
C SER A 96 17.31 4.07 -15.98
N ALA A 97 17.66 2.79 -16.16
CA ALA A 97 19.05 2.33 -16.14
C ALA A 97 19.91 2.92 -17.28
N GLU A 98 19.30 3.26 -18.42
CA GLU A 98 19.94 4.01 -19.51
C GLU A 98 19.99 5.52 -19.25
N GLY A 99 19.39 6.00 -18.16
CA GLY A 99 19.35 7.41 -17.78
C GLY A 99 18.36 8.26 -18.58
N LEU A 100 17.36 7.65 -19.23
CA LEU A 100 16.36 8.35 -20.05
C LEU A 100 15.47 9.30 -19.23
N ASP A 101 15.44 9.12 -17.93
CA ASP A 101 14.64 9.90 -16.97
C ASP A 101 15.44 11.00 -16.25
N LEU A 102 16.75 11.11 -16.51
CA LEU A 102 17.59 12.11 -15.86
C LEU A 102 17.50 13.48 -16.58
N PRO A 103 17.62 14.61 -15.86
CA PRO A 103 17.49 15.95 -16.42
C PRO A 103 18.44 16.27 -17.57
N GLY A 104 19.58 15.59 -17.64
CA GLY A 104 20.60 15.80 -18.68
C GLY A 104 20.42 14.96 -19.95
N ALA A 105 19.50 14.00 -19.96
CA ALA A 105 19.37 13.03 -21.04
C ALA A 105 19.05 13.65 -22.41
N VAL A 106 18.43 14.84 -22.40
CA VAL A 106 17.94 15.54 -23.60
C VAL A 106 18.32 17.03 -23.66
N ALA A 107 19.47 17.36 -23.11
CA ALA A 107 19.98 18.73 -23.08
C ALA A 107 20.07 19.32 -24.49
N GLY A 108 19.47 20.50 -24.69
CA GLY A 108 19.51 21.23 -25.95
C GLY A 108 18.37 20.98 -26.94
N SER A 109 17.44 20.07 -26.63
CA SER A 109 16.22 19.79 -27.41
C SER A 109 15.01 20.53 -26.85
N SER A 110 13.96 20.72 -27.67
CA SER A 110 12.63 21.09 -27.14
C SER A 110 12.08 19.94 -26.30
N VAL A 111 11.21 20.25 -25.35
CA VAL A 111 10.57 19.21 -24.49
C VAL A 111 9.84 18.17 -25.35
N GLU A 112 9.11 18.59 -26.38
CA GLU A 112 8.40 17.72 -27.31
C GLU A 112 9.35 16.77 -28.05
N SER A 113 10.43 17.32 -28.65
CA SER A 113 11.45 16.50 -29.32
C SER A 113 12.17 15.54 -28.39
N ALA A 114 12.32 15.93 -27.15
CA ALA A 114 12.90 15.08 -26.12
C ALA A 114 11.97 13.93 -25.73
N VAL A 115 10.68 14.21 -25.56
CA VAL A 115 9.65 13.18 -25.30
C VAL A 115 9.64 12.16 -26.43
N ASP A 116 9.62 12.63 -27.71
CA ASP A 116 9.61 11.73 -28.86
C ASP A 116 10.85 10.85 -28.91
N ALA A 117 12.04 11.41 -28.65
CA ALA A 117 13.27 10.63 -28.65
C ALA A 117 13.30 9.55 -27.54
N VAL A 118 12.84 9.89 -26.34
CA VAL A 118 12.71 8.94 -25.23
C VAL A 118 11.65 7.89 -25.53
N ALA A 119 10.51 8.29 -26.09
CA ALA A 119 9.43 7.35 -26.47
C ALA A 119 9.89 6.31 -27.49
N HIS A 120 10.58 6.76 -28.54
CA HIS A 120 11.18 5.83 -29.51
C HIS A 120 12.14 4.84 -28.86
N ARG A 121 13.00 5.33 -27.94
CA ARG A 121 13.95 4.45 -27.24
C ARG A 121 13.22 3.44 -26.34
N LEU A 122 12.15 3.84 -25.65
CA LEU A 122 11.33 2.94 -24.85
C LEU A 122 10.60 1.89 -25.69
N VAL A 123 10.18 2.24 -26.92
CA VAL A 123 9.62 1.27 -27.89
C VAL A 123 10.70 0.25 -28.31
N ASP A 124 11.92 0.70 -28.65
CA ASP A 124 13.01 -0.21 -28.95
C ASP A 124 13.29 -1.20 -27.81
N ILE A 125 13.27 -0.70 -26.55
CA ILE A 125 13.45 -1.55 -25.37
C ILE A 125 12.29 -2.54 -25.26
N TYR A 126 11.04 -2.07 -25.43
CA TYR A 126 9.84 -2.89 -25.37
C TYR A 126 9.92 -4.05 -26.38
N ASP A 127 10.20 -3.75 -27.64
CA ASP A 127 10.30 -4.75 -28.69
C ASP A 127 11.42 -5.77 -28.44
N ALA A 128 12.53 -5.31 -27.87
CA ALA A 128 13.66 -6.18 -27.56
C ALA A 128 13.35 -7.20 -26.45
N ILE A 129 12.57 -6.82 -25.43
CA ILE A 129 12.30 -7.68 -24.27
C ILE A 129 10.93 -8.37 -24.31
N LYS A 130 10.01 -7.90 -25.13
CA LYS A 130 8.67 -8.47 -25.26
C LYS A 130 8.65 -9.99 -25.49
N PRO A 131 9.53 -10.61 -26.27
CA PRO A 131 9.56 -12.06 -26.45
C PRO A 131 9.68 -12.84 -25.15
N ASP A 132 10.39 -12.31 -24.15
CA ASP A 132 10.63 -12.95 -22.85
C ASP A 132 9.33 -12.99 -22.01
N PHE A 133 8.38 -12.10 -22.30
CA PHE A 133 7.10 -11.95 -21.59
C PHE A 133 5.91 -12.55 -22.35
N SER A 134 6.11 -12.99 -23.57
CA SER A 134 5.05 -13.54 -24.45
C SER A 134 4.63 -14.96 -24.07
N SER A 135 4.64 -15.32 -22.78
CA SER A 135 4.28 -16.64 -22.30
C SER A 135 2.82 -16.98 -22.62
N ILE A 136 2.63 -18.07 -23.34
CA ILE A 136 1.50 -19.01 -23.34
C ILE A 136 0.13 -18.37 -23.02
N ALA A 137 -0.29 -17.35 -23.77
CA ALA A 137 -1.65 -16.87 -23.69
C ALA A 137 -2.58 -17.97 -24.28
N LYS A 138 -3.56 -18.43 -23.48
CA LYS A 138 -4.66 -19.24 -23.99
C LYS A 138 -5.33 -18.52 -25.14
N ALA A 139 -5.96 -19.24 -26.05
CA ALA A 139 -6.58 -18.62 -27.23
C ALA A 139 -7.53 -17.45 -26.90
N ALA A 140 -8.24 -17.51 -25.76
CA ALA A 140 -9.11 -16.43 -25.28
C ALA A 140 -8.33 -15.17 -24.84
N GLU A 141 -7.07 -15.31 -24.46
CA GLU A 141 -6.24 -14.19 -24.00
C GLU A 141 -5.44 -13.55 -25.13
N ARG A 142 -5.31 -14.22 -26.29
CA ARG A 142 -4.61 -13.66 -27.46
C ARG A 142 -5.21 -12.34 -27.92
N TYR A 143 -6.52 -12.22 -27.89
CA TYR A 143 -7.20 -10.97 -28.23
C TYR A 143 -6.89 -9.86 -27.24
N THR A 144 -6.94 -10.17 -25.94
CA THR A 144 -6.55 -9.20 -24.89
C THR A 144 -5.08 -8.80 -25.02
N ALA A 145 -4.19 -9.74 -25.32
CA ALA A 145 -2.77 -9.45 -25.55
C ALA A 145 -2.58 -8.52 -26.76
N MET A 146 -3.29 -8.75 -27.85
CA MET A 146 -3.26 -7.90 -29.04
C MET A 146 -3.74 -6.47 -28.72
N LEU A 147 -4.86 -6.32 -28.00
CA LEU A 147 -5.36 -5.00 -27.58
C LEU A 147 -4.36 -4.27 -26.67
N LYS A 148 -3.66 -5.00 -25.79
CA LYS A 148 -2.63 -4.41 -24.92
C LYS A 148 -1.41 -3.99 -25.72
N ASP A 149 -1.05 -4.73 -26.74
CA ASP A 149 0.04 -4.40 -27.64
C ASP A 149 -0.25 -3.14 -28.47
N GLU A 150 -1.48 -2.99 -28.96
CA GLU A 150 -1.95 -1.76 -29.63
C GLU A 150 -1.91 -0.53 -28.69
N GLN A 151 -2.05 -0.74 -27.38
CA GLN A 151 -1.96 0.32 -26.37
C GLN A 151 -0.52 0.62 -25.93
N ALA A 152 0.44 -0.21 -26.29
CA ALA A 152 1.82 -0.10 -25.81
C ALA A 152 2.46 1.23 -26.22
N GLU A 153 2.29 1.67 -27.46
CA GLU A 153 2.88 2.91 -27.96
C GLU A 153 2.41 4.12 -27.15
N THR A 154 1.10 4.25 -26.92
CA THR A 154 0.54 5.31 -26.08
C THR A 154 1.06 5.23 -24.64
N THR A 155 1.13 4.03 -24.07
CA THR A 155 1.63 3.79 -22.71
C THR A 155 3.09 4.22 -22.58
N LEU A 156 3.93 3.86 -23.55
CA LEU A 156 5.34 4.22 -23.56
C LEU A 156 5.57 5.70 -23.81
N HIS A 157 4.74 6.33 -24.64
CA HIS A 157 4.77 7.78 -24.83
C HIS A 157 4.38 8.52 -23.55
N ASN A 158 3.37 8.07 -22.81
CA ASN A 158 3.03 8.64 -21.51
C ASN A 158 4.16 8.49 -20.49
N LEU A 159 4.83 7.35 -20.48
CA LEU A 159 6.00 7.13 -19.63
C LEU A 159 7.16 8.06 -20.02
N ALA A 160 7.41 8.23 -21.32
CA ALA A 160 8.43 9.16 -21.84
C ALA A 160 8.11 10.60 -21.47
N SER A 161 6.84 11.00 -21.60
CA SER A 161 6.38 12.34 -21.18
C SER A 161 6.70 12.58 -19.71
N TYR A 162 6.42 11.62 -18.84
CA TYR A 162 6.78 11.75 -17.43
C TYR A 162 8.30 11.84 -17.21
N PHE A 163 9.08 10.99 -17.85
CA PHE A 163 10.53 10.98 -17.72
C PHE A 163 11.18 12.33 -18.09
N VAL A 164 10.65 12.95 -19.13
CA VAL A 164 11.19 14.24 -19.63
C VAL A 164 10.53 15.43 -18.91
N GLU A 165 9.20 15.49 -18.93
CA GLU A 165 8.46 16.67 -18.49
C GLU A 165 8.54 16.90 -16.98
N SER A 166 8.67 15.83 -16.18
CA SER A 166 8.79 15.97 -14.72
C SER A 166 10.04 16.74 -14.29
N ASN A 167 11.01 16.89 -15.18
CA ASN A 167 12.23 17.67 -14.98
C ASN A 167 12.18 19.04 -15.68
N ALA A 168 11.17 19.31 -16.51
CA ALA A 168 11.05 20.55 -17.24
C ALA A 168 10.59 21.69 -16.32
N SER A 169 11.14 22.89 -16.56
CA SER A 169 10.75 24.09 -15.81
C SER A 169 9.25 24.38 -15.88
N SER A 170 8.61 24.07 -17.01
CA SER A 170 7.17 24.23 -17.17
C SER A 170 6.35 23.35 -16.22
N TYR A 171 6.77 22.11 -15.97
CA TYR A 171 6.14 21.20 -15.03
C TYR A 171 6.38 21.66 -13.58
N LEU A 172 7.61 22.03 -13.27
CA LEU A 172 7.99 22.51 -11.95
C LEU A 172 7.29 23.84 -11.61
N ASN A 173 7.11 24.73 -12.60
CA ASN A 173 6.49 26.04 -12.42
C ASN A 173 4.95 25.99 -12.35
N LYS A 174 4.28 25.02 -12.99
CA LYS A 174 2.82 24.83 -12.84
C LYS A 174 2.40 24.64 -11.39
N ASN A 175 3.33 24.16 -10.56
CA ASN A 175 3.12 23.87 -9.15
C ASN A 175 3.69 24.96 -8.23
N GLU A 176 4.19 26.06 -8.83
CA GLU A 176 4.80 27.16 -8.09
C GLU A 176 3.80 27.82 -7.14
N GLY A 177 4.14 27.81 -5.84
CA GLY A 177 3.33 28.40 -4.78
C GLY A 177 2.31 27.47 -4.11
N LYS A 178 2.07 26.25 -4.61
CA LYS A 178 1.17 25.28 -3.98
C LYS A 178 1.91 24.05 -3.47
N PHE A 179 2.88 23.54 -4.22
CA PHE A 179 3.55 22.31 -3.92
C PHE A 179 4.93 22.24 -4.58
N ASP A 180 5.99 22.16 -3.78
CA ASP A 180 7.34 21.97 -4.30
C ASP A 180 7.62 20.48 -4.47
N ILE A 181 7.63 20.01 -5.73
CA ILE A 181 7.95 18.62 -6.05
C ILE A 181 9.46 18.36 -6.15
N GLY A 182 10.26 19.41 -6.14
CA GLY A 182 11.71 19.36 -6.30
C GLY A 182 12.18 18.92 -7.68
N THR A 183 13.47 19.09 -7.95
CA THR A 183 14.15 18.58 -9.14
C THR A 183 14.65 17.16 -8.90
N LEU A 184 14.54 16.29 -9.90
CA LEU A 184 15.05 14.92 -9.83
C LEU A 184 16.58 14.92 -9.69
N GLU A 185 17.10 14.25 -8.67
CA GLU A 185 18.53 14.02 -8.49
C GLU A 185 18.92 12.61 -8.92
N SER A 186 18.10 11.64 -8.57
CA SER A 186 18.31 10.23 -8.95
C SER A 186 16.99 9.49 -8.93
N ALA A 187 16.91 8.42 -9.70
CA ALA A 187 15.81 7.46 -9.67
C ALA A 187 16.36 6.04 -9.60
N SER A 188 15.63 5.16 -8.91
CA SER A 188 15.85 3.72 -8.93
C SER A 188 14.51 3.03 -9.20
N CYS A 189 14.57 1.92 -9.95
CA CYS A 189 13.40 1.14 -10.28
C CYS A 189 13.55 -0.30 -9.75
N GLU A 190 12.44 -0.92 -9.39
CA GLU A 190 12.40 -2.30 -8.91
C GLU A 190 13.33 -2.53 -7.69
N GLU A 191 13.43 -1.52 -6.82
CA GLU A 191 14.28 -1.58 -5.63
C GLU A 191 13.64 -2.44 -4.55
N GLU A 192 14.35 -3.49 -4.14
CA GLU A 192 13.92 -4.34 -3.04
C GLU A 192 14.03 -3.59 -1.72
N PHE A 193 13.03 -3.74 -0.87
CA PHE A 193 13.06 -3.22 0.49
C PHE A 193 12.66 -4.25 1.51
N SER A 194 13.20 -4.12 2.71
CA SER A 194 12.78 -4.82 3.91
C SER A 194 12.71 -3.82 5.06
N ALA A 195 11.58 -3.81 5.75
CA ALA A 195 11.36 -2.96 6.92
C ALA A 195 10.89 -3.78 8.11
N ARG A 196 11.23 -3.32 9.29
CA ARG A 196 10.82 -3.97 10.54
C ARG A 196 10.46 -2.91 11.57
N PHE A 197 9.25 -3.01 12.13
CA PHE A 197 8.76 -2.08 13.15
C PHE A 197 7.73 -2.73 14.06
N GLY A 198 7.63 -2.20 15.27
CA GLY A 198 6.66 -2.58 16.28
C GLY A 198 5.90 -1.38 16.80
N LEU A 199 5.04 -1.60 17.81
CA LEU A 199 4.29 -0.52 18.44
C LEU A 199 5.20 0.52 19.12
N ASP A 200 6.40 0.16 19.59
CA ASP A 200 7.34 1.09 20.19
C ASP A 200 7.80 2.16 19.20
N ASP A 201 8.07 1.78 17.95
CA ASP A 201 8.48 2.71 16.91
C ASP A 201 7.37 3.71 16.60
N ILE A 202 6.13 3.23 16.54
CA ILE A 202 4.96 4.08 16.29
C ILE A 202 4.65 4.97 17.51
N CYS A 203 4.85 4.45 18.72
CA CYS A 203 4.74 5.20 19.95
C CYS A 203 5.70 6.40 19.99
N MET A 204 6.94 6.20 19.59
CA MET A 204 7.92 7.28 19.48
C MET A 204 7.46 8.36 18.49
N ALA A 205 6.99 7.97 17.32
CA ALA A 205 6.51 8.90 16.29
C ALA A 205 5.22 9.64 16.71
N TYR A 206 4.32 8.96 17.40
CA TYR A 206 3.08 9.54 17.93
C TYR A 206 3.37 10.55 19.06
N ASN A 207 4.22 10.18 20.02
CA ASN A 207 4.57 11.02 21.15
C ASN A 207 5.41 12.25 20.77
N ALA A 208 5.97 12.26 19.56
CA ALA A 208 6.66 13.42 18.98
C ALA A 208 5.69 14.48 18.43
N LEU A 209 4.38 14.21 18.37
CA LEU A 209 3.38 15.19 17.95
C LEU A 209 3.30 16.35 18.95
N PRO A 210 3.16 17.60 18.46
CA PRO A 210 3.07 18.76 19.35
C PRO A 210 1.86 18.70 20.29
N GLY A 211 2.09 19.00 21.57
CA GLY A 211 1.00 19.10 22.56
C GLY A 211 0.41 17.76 22.99
N MET A 212 1.05 16.64 22.65
CA MET A 212 0.60 15.32 23.10
C MET A 212 1.05 15.01 24.52
N SER A 213 0.16 14.40 25.30
CA SER A 213 0.55 13.67 26.51
C SER A 213 1.17 12.34 26.06
N PRO A 214 2.38 12.01 26.49
CA PRO A 214 3.02 10.75 26.10
C PRO A 214 2.17 9.54 26.48
N VAL A 215 1.99 8.62 25.56
CA VAL A 215 1.29 7.34 25.76
C VAL A 215 2.27 6.18 25.73
N GLY A 216 1.95 5.13 26.47
CA GLY A 216 2.67 3.86 26.39
C GLY A 216 2.12 2.97 25.26
N ARG A 217 2.78 1.84 25.05
CA ARG A 217 2.46 0.86 23.99
C ARG A 217 1.01 0.37 24.09
N THR A 218 0.55 -0.02 25.30
CA THR A 218 -0.81 -0.50 25.53
C THR A 218 -1.84 0.57 25.19
N ALA A 219 -1.62 1.81 25.65
CA ALA A 219 -2.53 2.91 25.35
C ALA A 219 -2.59 3.22 23.85
N LEU A 220 -1.44 3.26 23.16
CA LEU A 220 -1.41 3.46 21.72
C LEU A 220 -2.15 2.33 20.99
N MET A 221 -1.93 1.08 21.37
CA MET A 221 -2.63 -0.07 20.79
C MET A 221 -4.15 0.08 20.96
N GLN A 222 -4.62 0.49 22.14
CA GLN A 222 -6.04 0.73 22.38
C GLN A 222 -6.60 1.86 21.49
N LEU A 223 -5.88 2.98 21.36
CA LEU A 223 -6.28 4.10 20.51
C LEU A 223 -6.33 3.69 19.02
N MET A 224 -5.31 2.99 18.54
CA MET A 224 -5.29 2.48 17.17
C MET A 224 -6.42 1.48 16.91
N GLY A 225 -6.80 0.69 17.91
CA GLY A 225 -7.91 -0.26 17.82
C GLY A 225 -9.23 0.40 17.44
N ILE A 226 -9.50 1.61 17.94
CA ILE A 226 -10.70 2.38 17.57
C ILE A 226 -10.71 2.69 16.06
N LEU A 227 -9.54 3.05 15.52
CA LEU A 227 -9.40 3.46 14.11
C LEU A 227 -9.63 2.32 13.11
N VAL A 228 -9.53 1.07 13.57
CA VAL A 228 -9.75 -0.12 12.74
C VAL A 228 -11.02 -0.90 13.11
N GLY A 229 -11.84 -0.35 14.01
CA GLY A 229 -13.08 -1.01 14.44
C GLY A 229 -12.87 -2.24 15.34
N GLY A 230 -11.76 -2.29 16.06
CA GLY A 230 -11.34 -3.40 16.92
C GLY A 230 -10.25 -4.27 16.30
N TRP A 231 -9.45 -4.89 17.16
CA TRP A 231 -8.35 -5.76 16.73
C TRP A 231 -8.79 -7.20 16.47
N PRO A 232 -8.20 -7.88 15.48
CA PRO A 232 -8.29 -9.34 15.37
C PRO A 232 -7.66 -10.03 16.58
N GLU A 233 -8.05 -11.29 16.83
CA GLU A 233 -7.51 -12.13 17.91
C GLU A 233 -5.98 -12.19 17.92
N GLY A 234 -5.36 -12.17 16.73
CA GLY A 234 -3.91 -12.24 16.57
C GLY A 234 -3.13 -11.01 17.03
N MET A 235 -3.79 -9.91 17.45
CA MET A 235 -3.10 -8.70 17.89
C MET A 235 -2.44 -8.90 19.24
N ARG A 236 -1.18 -8.46 19.35
CA ARG A 236 -0.38 -8.47 20.57
C ARG A 236 0.44 -7.18 20.66
N GLU A 237 0.74 -6.73 21.87
CA GLU A 237 1.57 -5.55 22.10
C GLU A 237 3.01 -5.70 21.60
N ASP A 238 3.53 -6.92 21.60
CA ASP A 238 4.87 -7.27 21.15
C ASP A 238 4.92 -7.73 19.68
N LEU A 239 3.81 -7.57 18.94
CA LEU A 239 3.76 -7.90 17.52
C LEU A 239 4.69 -6.99 16.73
N THR A 240 5.61 -7.61 16.00
CA THR A 240 6.48 -6.94 15.04
C THR A 240 6.00 -7.22 13.62
N VAL A 241 5.86 -6.18 12.83
CA VAL A 241 5.58 -6.27 11.40
C VAL A 241 6.89 -6.17 10.64
N ARG A 242 7.12 -7.12 9.75
CA ARG A 242 8.18 -7.09 8.74
C ARG A 242 7.54 -6.91 7.38
N LEU A 243 7.85 -5.84 6.70
CA LEU A 243 7.43 -5.63 5.32
C LEU A 243 8.56 -6.02 4.39
N SER A 244 8.26 -6.78 3.36
CA SER A 244 9.20 -7.12 2.31
C SER A 244 8.54 -6.98 0.95
N GLY A 245 9.20 -6.31 0.03
CA GLY A 245 8.63 -6.03 -1.28
C GLY A 245 9.62 -5.34 -2.21
N ARG A 246 9.06 -4.81 -3.28
CA ARG A 246 9.78 -4.11 -4.31
C ARG A 246 9.05 -2.82 -4.66
N ILE A 247 9.77 -1.73 -4.78
CA ILE A 247 9.25 -0.41 -5.16
C ILE A 247 9.48 -0.25 -6.66
N ASP A 248 8.41 -0.03 -7.43
CA ASP A 248 8.52 0.08 -8.88
C ASP A 248 9.42 1.24 -9.29
N ARG A 249 9.26 2.41 -8.63
CA ARG A 249 10.13 3.56 -8.85
C ARG A 249 10.26 4.40 -7.58
N LYS A 250 11.48 4.70 -7.21
CA LYS A 250 11.85 5.63 -6.14
C LYS A 250 12.65 6.78 -6.73
N GLU A 251 12.20 8.00 -6.49
CA GLU A 251 12.85 9.24 -6.93
C GLU A 251 13.36 10.02 -5.73
N MET A 252 14.63 10.38 -5.77
CA MET A 252 15.18 11.40 -4.87
C MET A 252 15.10 12.75 -5.55
N ARG A 253 14.45 13.71 -4.89
CA ARG A 253 14.24 15.04 -5.42
C ARG A 253 14.72 16.08 -4.42
N ARG A 254 15.31 17.15 -4.94
CA ARG A 254 15.77 18.29 -4.16
C ARG A 254 14.76 19.42 -4.23
N LEU A 255 14.24 19.81 -3.07
CA LEU A 255 13.33 20.94 -2.92
C LEU A 255 14.07 22.27 -3.05
N ARG A 256 13.35 23.38 -3.21
CA ARG A 256 13.93 24.72 -3.35
C ARG A 256 14.68 25.21 -2.12
N ASP A 257 14.26 24.75 -0.94
CA ASP A 257 14.95 25.04 0.34
C ASP A 257 16.24 24.22 0.53
N GLY A 258 16.58 23.37 -0.43
CA GLY A 258 17.75 22.50 -0.37
C GLY A 258 17.52 21.17 0.35
N SER A 259 16.37 20.95 0.95
CA SER A 259 16.02 19.67 1.55
C SER A 259 15.75 18.60 0.50
N GLN A 260 15.83 17.33 0.89
CA GLN A 260 15.53 16.19 0.01
C GLN A 260 14.18 15.59 0.37
N THR A 261 13.41 15.27 -0.65
CA THR A 261 12.17 14.48 -0.53
C THR A 261 12.25 13.25 -1.42
N ILE A 262 11.54 12.22 -1.01
CA ILE A 262 11.42 10.98 -1.78
C ILE A 262 10.02 10.88 -2.35
N ARG A 263 9.95 10.49 -3.61
CA ARG A 263 8.71 10.20 -4.30
C ARG A 263 8.72 8.73 -4.72
N LEU A 264 7.70 7.99 -4.27
CA LEU A 264 7.50 6.57 -4.57
C LEU A 264 6.36 6.45 -5.57
N ILE A 265 6.60 5.78 -6.67
CA ILE A 265 5.63 5.64 -7.74
C ILE A 265 5.44 4.16 -8.01
N ASP A 266 4.17 3.75 -8.06
CA ASP A 266 3.74 2.42 -8.45
C ASP A 266 3.03 2.53 -9.80
N TYR A 267 3.55 1.84 -10.81
CA TYR A 267 3.00 1.85 -12.16
C TYR A 267 1.76 0.98 -12.27
N LYS A 268 0.71 1.52 -12.85
CA LYS A 268 -0.54 0.79 -13.10
C LYS A 268 -0.90 0.80 -14.58
N THR A 269 -1.08 -0.39 -15.13
CA THR A 269 -1.58 -0.63 -16.49
C THR A 269 -3.04 -1.08 -16.49
N GLY A 270 -3.73 -0.93 -15.38
CA GLY A 270 -5.13 -1.25 -15.19
C GLY A 270 -6.01 0.00 -15.17
N ARG A 271 -7.28 -0.19 -14.83
CA ARG A 271 -8.26 0.88 -14.72
C ARG A 271 -7.84 1.90 -13.65
N LYS A 272 -7.96 3.17 -13.98
CA LYS A 272 -7.74 4.30 -13.05
C LYS A 272 -8.68 4.20 -11.86
N ARG A 273 -8.13 4.28 -10.67
CA ARG A 273 -8.87 4.31 -9.41
C ARG A 273 -9.34 5.73 -9.07
N GLN A 274 -10.39 5.79 -8.26
CA GLN A 274 -10.84 7.06 -7.71
C GLN A 274 -9.86 7.55 -6.63
N LEU A 275 -9.88 8.85 -6.36
CA LEU A 275 -9.01 9.49 -5.38
C LEU A 275 -9.12 8.85 -3.98
N ALA A 276 -10.33 8.55 -3.53
CA ALA A 276 -10.56 7.87 -2.26
C ALA A 276 -9.85 6.50 -2.19
N GLU A 277 -9.76 5.77 -3.29
CA GLU A 277 -9.07 4.49 -3.35
C GLU A 277 -7.56 4.67 -3.20
N ILE A 278 -6.98 5.75 -3.75
CA ILE A 278 -5.55 6.07 -3.62
C ILE A 278 -5.21 6.39 -2.16
N PHE A 279 -6.04 7.18 -1.49
CA PHE A 279 -5.82 7.51 -0.07
C PHE A 279 -5.96 6.32 0.87
N ASN A 280 -6.69 5.29 0.47
CA ASN A 280 -6.86 4.06 1.25
C ASN A 280 -5.93 2.92 0.78
N ASP A 281 -5.09 3.13 -0.22
CA ASP A 281 -4.18 2.12 -0.76
C ASP A 281 -3.05 1.83 0.24
N LEU A 282 -3.06 0.63 0.82
CA LEU A 282 -2.07 0.22 1.82
C LEU A 282 -0.75 -0.24 1.20
N GLN A 283 -0.71 -0.55 -0.09
CA GLN A 283 0.55 -0.84 -0.78
C GLN A 283 1.45 0.40 -0.76
N LEU A 284 0.89 1.57 -1.06
CA LEU A 284 1.59 2.85 -1.00
C LEU A 284 2.06 3.20 0.42
N VAL A 285 1.23 2.91 1.43
CA VAL A 285 1.58 3.07 2.85
C VAL A 285 2.77 2.18 3.22
N CYS A 286 2.77 0.92 2.77
CA CYS A 286 3.87 0.00 3.03
C CYS A 286 5.20 0.49 2.43
N TYR A 287 5.17 1.14 1.27
CA TYR A 287 6.38 1.73 0.69
C TYR A 287 6.95 2.86 1.57
N GLN A 288 6.10 3.74 2.10
CA GLN A 288 6.54 4.79 3.02
C GLN A 288 7.09 4.21 4.34
N LEU A 289 6.42 3.19 4.89
CA LEU A 289 6.92 2.46 6.07
C LEU A 289 8.24 1.75 5.78
N GLY A 290 8.41 1.23 4.57
CA GLY A 290 9.64 0.60 4.09
C GLY A 290 10.86 1.53 4.17
N LEU A 291 10.68 2.79 3.82
CA LEU A 291 11.72 3.80 3.91
C LEU A 291 11.94 4.31 5.33
N MET A 292 10.87 4.33 6.14
CA MET A 292 10.96 4.88 7.51
C MET A 292 11.62 3.92 8.48
N PHE A 293 11.40 2.62 8.33
CA PHE A 293 11.86 1.58 9.23
C PHE A 293 12.69 0.50 8.52
N PRO A 294 13.75 0.86 7.76
CA PRO A 294 14.53 -0.12 7.02
C PRO A 294 15.18 -1.12 7.98
N GLU A 295 15.07 -2.42 7.67
CA GLU A 295 15.65 -3.50 8.49
C GLU A 295 17.19 -3.49 8.43
N HIS A 296 17.74 -3.09 7.28
CA HIS A 296 19.18 -3.01 7.02
C HIS A 296 19.54 -1.58 6.60
N GLY A 297 19.50 -0.65 7.54
CA GLY A 297 19.84 0.74 7.28
C GLY A 297 20.49 1.42 8.47
N ARG A 298 21.17 2.53 8.23
CA ARG A 298 21.74 3.34 9.31
C ARG A 298 20.65 4.25 9.86
N ALA A 299 20.58 4.38 11.18
CA ALA A 299 19.60 5.22 11.88
C ALA A 299 19.60 6.72 11.48
N GLY A 300 20.51 7.17 10.64
CA GLY A 300 20.61 8.55 10.13
C GLY A 300 20.15 8.76 8.68
N GLU A 301 19.69 7.71 8.00
CA GLU A 301 19.31 7.76 6.58
C GLU A 301 17.79 7.87 6.35
N ARG A 302 17.02 8.19 7.41
CA ARG A 302 15.57 8.36 7.27
C ARG A 302 15.28 9.60 6.41
N PRO A 303 14.42 9.48 5.39
CA PRO A 303 14.06 10.64 4.59
C PRO A 303 13.32 11.68 5.43
N HIS A 304 13.51 12.96 5.11
CA HIS A 304 12.74 14.05 5.70
C HIS A 304 11.24 13.84 5.48
N SER A 305 10.86 13.48 4.26
CA SER A 305 9.50 13.11 3.89
C SER A 305 9.52 12.15 2.70
N ALA A 306 8.49 11.34 2.58
CA ALA A 306 8.27 10.46 1.43
C ALA A 306 6.80 10.49 1.02
N GLN A 307 6.55 10.77 -0.25
CA GLN A 307 5.22 10.69 -0.85
C GLN A 307 5.12 9.43 -1.69
N SER A 308 3.94 8.83 -1.77
CA SER A 308 3.69 7.67 -2.62
C SER A 308 2.46 7.85 -3.48
N GLY A 309 2.51 7.38 -4.71
CA GLY A 309 1.42 7.57 -5.66
C GLY A 309 1.32 6.48 -6.72
N LEU A 310 0.17 6.44 -7.37
CA LEU A 310 -0.12 5.56 -8.50
C LEU A 310 0.06 6.32 -9.80
N PHE A 311 0.75 5.70 -10.75
CA PHE A 311 0.88 6.22 -12.11
C PHE A 311 0.16 5.31 -13.10
N TYR A 312 -0.97 5.77 -13.60
CA TYR A 312 -1.77 5.05 -14.60
C TYR A 312 -1.25 5.35 -15.99
N VAL A 313 -0.17 4.68 -16.36
CA VAL A 313 0.60 4.95 -17.58
C VAL A 313 -0.18 4.78 -18.89
N GLN A 314 -1.32 4.06 -18.90
CA GLN A 314 -2.19 3.98 -20.07
C GLN A 314 -3.04 5.23 -20.27
N ASP A 315 -3.40 5.90 -19.19
CA ASP A 315 -4.38 6.97 -19.20
C ASP A 315 -3.75 8.36 -19.03
N ASP A 316 -2.63 8.44 -18.32
CA ASP A 316 -2.01 9.70 -17.93
C ASP A 316 -0.54 9.77 -18.37
N ALA A 317 -0.07 10.96 -18.71
CA ALA A 317 1.33 11.24 -19.02
C ALA A 317 2.18 11.54 -17.77
N ALA A 318 1.56 11.63 -16.60
CA ALA A 318 2.23 11.86 -15.32
C ALA A 318 1.39 11.30 -14.17
N PRO A 319 2.04 10.87 -13.06
CA PRO A 319 1.33 10.43 -11.85
C PRO A 319 0.48 11.57 -11.25
N ALA A 320 0.97 12.79 -11.34
CA ALA A 320 0.22 13.97 -10.97
C ALA A 320 -0.64 14.43 -12.15
N SER A 321 -1.96 14.26 -12.05
CA SER A 321 -2.84 14.79 -13.09
C SER A 321 -2.66 16.29 -13.25
N SER A 322 -2.96 16.82 -14.44
CA SER A 322 -2.95 18.26 -14.72
C SER A 322 -3.89 19.09 -13.82
N TYR A 323 -4.76 18.42 -13.07
CA TYR A 323 -5.76 19.07 -12.21
C TYR A 323 -5.25 19.33 -10.80
N SER A 324 -4.43 18.44 -10.23
CA SER A 324 -3.81 18.64 -8.92
C SER A 324 -2.70 17.59 -8.73
N PRO A 325 -1.43 18.01 -8.67
CA PRO A 325 -0.34 17.08 -8.33
C PRO A 325 -0.56 16.38 -7.00
N GLU A 326 -1.22 17.06 -6.06
CA GLU A 326 -1.50 16.54 -4.73
C GLU A 326 -2.48 15.37 -4.75
N SER A 327 -3.35 15.31 -5.76
CA SER A 327 -4.41 14.30 -5.83
C SER A 327 -3.94 12.91 -6.25
N ALA A 328 -2.76 12.81 -6.84
CA ALA A 328 -2.20 11.53 -7.29
C ALA A 328 -1.26 10.89 -6.27
N PHE A 329 -0.92 11.59 -5.21
CA PHE A 329 0.00 11.14 -4.18
C PHE A 329 -0.65 11.12 -2.81
N GLN A 330 -0.38 10.04 -2.07
CA GLN A 330 -0.59 10.04 -0.64
C GLN A 330 0.41 11.00 0.01
N PRO A 331 -0.03 11.79 1.00
CA PRO A 331 0.88 12.66 1.74
C PRO A 331 1.88 11.82 2.57
N PRO A 332 2.98 12.41 3.00
CA PRO A 332 3.92 11.74 3.89
C PRO A 332 3.24 11.28 5.18
N LEU A 333 3.47 10.04 5.58
CA LEU A 333 3.05 9.52 6.89
C LEU A 333 3.84 10.18 8.03
N PHE A 334 5.09 10.49 7.76
CA PHE A 334 6.04 11.01 8.74
C PHE A 334 6.73 12.26 8.22
N LEU A 335 7.06 13.15 9.14
CA LEU A 335 7.97 14.28 8.95
C LEU A 335 9.02 14.26 10.04
N ASN A 336 10.29 14.24 9.67
CA ASN A 336 11.41 14.24 10.62
C ASN A 336 11.30 13.16 11.72
N GLY A 337 10.72 12.01 11.40
CA GLY A 337 10.56 10.90 12.35
C GLY A 337 9.31 10.96 13.23
N ALA A 338 8.58 12.07 13.26
CA ALA A 338 7.27 12.18 13.89
C ALA A 338 6.15 11.80 12.90
N LEU A 339 4.96 11.49 13.39
CA LEU A 339 3.78 11.46 12.52
C LEU A 339 3.60 12.84 11.88
N ASN A 340 3.15 12.86 10.63
CA ASN A 340 2.97 14.10 9.91
C ASN A 340 1.76 14.87 10.47
N ALA A 341 2.05 15.95 11.20
CA ALA A 341 1.04 16.86 11.77
C ALA A 341 0.72 18.03 10.84
N GLU A 342 1.52 18.28 9.81
CA GLU A 342 1.25 19.34 8.84
C GLU A 342 -0.05 19.00 8.11
N GLY A 343 -0.99 19.92 8.15
CA GLY A 343 -2.31 19.71 7.60
C GLY A 343 -2.24 19.24 6.13
N PHE A 344 -3.26 18.56 5.67
CA PHE A 344 -3.44 18.30 4.25
C PHE A 344 -3.35 19.64 3.53
N VAL A 345 -2.34 19.82 2.72
CA VAL A 345 -2.17 20.97 1.86
C VAL A 345 -3.42 21.19 0.99
N ALA A 346 -4.16 20.15 0.82
CA ALA A 346 -5.38 20.06 0.06
C ALA A 346 -6.67 20.29 0.88
N ARG A 347 -6.63 20.85 2.08
CA ARG A 347 -7.86 21.14 2.84
C ARG A 347 -8.92 21.89 1.99
N ASP A 348 -8.48 22.73 1.08
CA ASP A 348 -9.35 23.49 0.18
C ASP A 348 -9.79 22.65 -1.05
N HIS A 349 -9.09 21.57 -1.37
CA HIS A 349 -9.36 20.68 -2.50
C HIS A 349 -9.98 19.35 -2.10
N TYR A 350 -9.78 18.91 -0.85
CA TYR A 350 -10.35 17.66 -0.33
C TYR A 350 -11.40 17.96 0.73
N PRO A 351 -12.67 17.91 0.37
CA PRO A 351 -13.70 18.05 1.37
C PRO A 351 -13.59 16.88 2.35
N ARG A 352 -13.11 17.17 3.54
CA ARG A 352 -13.13 16.31 4.73
C ARG A 352 -12.48 14.92 4.54
N LEU A 353 -11.40 14.69 5.25
CA LEU A 353 -10.68 13.41 5.33
C LEU A 353 -11.61 12.22 5.59
N ASP A 354 -12.63 12.42 6.42
CA ASP A 354 -13.65 11.42 6.73
C ASP A 354 -14.42 10.88 5.52
N LYS A 355 -14.46 11.62 4.41
CA LYS A 355 -15.08 11.15 3.17
C LYS A 355 -14.17 10.29 2.30
N PHE A 356 -12.86 10.42 2.47
CA PHE A 356 -11.88 9.73 1.62
C PHE A 356 -11.22 8.54 2.32
N THR A 357 -11.16 8.56 3.65
CA THR A 357 -10.29 7.65 4.40
C THR A 357 -11.00 6.54 5.12
N ASP A 358 -12.32 6.40 4.97
CA ASP A 358 -13.10 5.36 5.68
C ASP A 358 -12.71 5.22 7.17
N ILE A 359 -12.32 6.33 7.81
CA ILE A 359 -12.02 6.35 9.24
C ILE A 359 -13.35 6.25 9.99
N PRO A 360 -13.51 5.27 10.89
CA PRO A 360 -14.72 5.20 11.71
C PRO A 360 -14.95 6.49 12.49
N PRO A 361 -16.19 6.92 12.67
CA PRO A 361 -16.46 8.08 13.51
C PRO A 361 -15.96 7.80 14.93
N LEU A 362 -15.18 8.73 15.47
CA LEU A 362 -14.67 8.59 16.83
C LEU A 362 -15.82 8.72 17.85
N PRO A 363 -15.79 7.93 18.94
CA PRO A 363 -16.78 8.03 20.00
C PRO A 363 -16.75 9.43 20.64
N ALA A 364 -17.89 9.97 21.00
CA ALA A 364 -17.99 11.28 21.64
C ALA A 364 -17.33 11.32 23.04
N GLY A 365 -17.28 10.19 23.75
CA GLY A 365 -16.64 10.03 25.04
C GLY A 365 -15.62 8.89 25.02
N LYS A 366 -14.67 8.89 25.97
CA LYS A 366 -13.71 7.82 26.11
C LYS A 366 -14.41 6.49 26.42
N PRO A 367 -14.26 5.46 25.56
CA PRO A 367 -14.80 4.14 25.85
C PRO A 367 -14.18 3.54 27.13
N SER A 368 -14.99 2.83 27.91
CA SER A 368 -14.50 2.18 29.15
C SER A 368 -13.45 1.09 28.90
N ALA A 369 -13.40 0.54 27.70
CA ALA A 369 -12.41 -0.43 27.29
C ALA A 369 -10.98 0.17 27.09
N LEU A 370 -10.85 1.49 27.13
CA LEU A 370 -9.56 2.19 27.03
C LEU A 370 -8.98 2.43 28.43
N ASP A 371 -8.72 1.36 29.17
CA ASP A 371 -8.25 1.40 30.55
C ASP A 371 -6.81 1.91 30.70
N ALA A 372 -5.98 1.73 29.67
CA ALA A 372 -4.60 2.23 29.63
C ALA A 372 -4.49 3.70 29.13
N VAL A 373 -5.58 4.29 28.64
CA VAL A 373 -5.61 5.65 28.11
C VAL A 373 -6.18 6.60 29.16
N ASP A 374 -5.39 7.53 29.65
CA ASP A 374 -5.92 8.56 30.55
C ASP A 374 -6.72 9.63 29.78
N ASP A 375 -7.38 10.52 30.51
CA ASP A 375 -8.27 11.52 29.92
C ASP A 375 -7.50 12.57 29.09
N ASN A 376 -6.28 12.89 29.47
CA ASN A 376 -5.43 13.83 28.73
C ASN A 376 -4.98 13.22 27.40
N ALA A 377 -4.57 11.95 27.42
CA ALA A 377 -4.21 11.20 26.22
C ALA A 377 -5.40 11.06 25.28
N TRP A 378 -6.62 10.82 25.84
CA TRP A 378 -7.85 10.77 25.06
C TRP A 378 -8.17 12.11 24.40
N GLN A 379 -8.10 13.22 25.13
CA GLN A 379 -8.32 14.56 24.59
C GLN A 379 -7.26 14.92 23.52
N GLY A 380 -6.01 14.59 23.78
CA GLY A 380 -4.94 14.74 22.81
C GLY A 380 -5.22 13.98 21.51
N PHE A 381 -5.64 12.71 21.60
CA PHE A 381 -6.02 11.90 20.45
C PHE A 381 -7.18 12.52 19.68
N LEU A 382 -8.24 12.96 20.37
CA LEU A 382 -9.40 13.61 19.72
C LEU A 382 -9.03 14.91 19.02
N SER A 383 -8.04 15.65 19.52
CA SER A 383 -7.60 16.92 18.90
C SER A 383 -7.06 16.74 17.49
N TRP A 384 -6.60 15.54 17.14
CA TRP A 384 -6.09 15.20 15.81
C TRP A 384 -7.18 14.66 14.86
N ASN A 385 -8.43 14.58 15.32
CA ASN A 385 -9.52 14.11 14.46
C ASN A 385 -9.66 14.96 13.18
N GLY A 386 -9.76 14.30 12.05
CA GLY A 386 -9.85 14.94 10.72
C GLY A 386 -8.54 15.58 10.24
N THR A 387 -7.42 15.28 10.87
CA THR A 387 -6.08 15.77 10.48
C THR A 387 -5.26 14.72 9.74
N GLN A 388 -4.16 15.17 9.15
CA GLN A 388 -3.16 14.30 8.52
C GLN A 388 -2.58 13.29 9.50
N ALA A 389 -2.31 13.69 10.76
CA ALA A 389 -1.76 12.78 11.78
C ALA A 389 -2.72 11.64 12.09
N MET A 390 -4.02 11.91 12.17
CA MET A 390 -5.05 10.88 12.37
C MET A 390 -5.13 9.94 11.17
N TRP A 391 -5.04 10.45 9.95
CA TRP A 391 -4.98 9.62 8.75
C TRP A 391 -3.75 8.71 8.77
N SER A 392 -2.56 9.26 9.04
CA SER A 392 -1.31 8.49 9.11
C SER A 392 -1.40 7.37 10.14
N LEU A 393 -1.89 7.68 11.34
CA LEU A 393 -2.07 6.69 12.40
C LEU A 393 -3.10 5.60 12.00
N THR A 394 -4.17 5.99 11.32
CA THR A 394 -5.18 5.03 10.82
C THR A 394 -4.57 4.09 9.78
N MET A 395 -3.79 4.60 8.84
CA MET A 395 -3.15 3.76 7.83
C MET A 395 -2.14 2.77 8.45
N ILE A 396 -1.36 3.23 9.41
CA ILE A 396 -0.44 2.37 10.17
C ILE A 396 -1.23 1.31 10.96
N ALA A 397 -2.33 1.69 11.62
CA ALA A 397 -3.18 0.75 12.35
C ALA A 397 -3.74 -0.35 11.43
N ARG A 398 -4.09 -0.04 10.19
CA ARG A 398 -4.54 -1.03 9.19
C ARG A 398 -3.44 -2.03 8.82
N VAL A 399 -2.17 -1.60 8.79
CA VAL A 399 -1.05 -2.51 8.57
C VAL A 399 -0.90 -3.49 9.74
N PHE A 400 -0.98 -3.03 10.98
CA PHE A 400 -1.00 -3.90 12.16
C PHE A 400 -2.22 -4.82 12.18
N TYR A 401 -3.39 -4.31 11.77
CA TYR A 401 -4.60 -5.13 11.63
C TYR A 401 -4.36 -6.29 10.64
N ALA A 402 -3.78 -6.01 9.48
CA ALA A 402 -3.46 -7.04 8.49
C ALA A 402 -2.51 -8.09 9.06
N ALA A 403 -1.46 -7.66 9.76
CA ALA A 403 -0.53 -8.58 10.43
C ALA A 403 -1.22 -9.42 11.51
N ALA A 404 -2.05 -8.83 12.35
CA ALA A 404 -2.81 -9.53 13.37
C ALA A 404 -3.83 -10.51 12.75
N ALA A 405 -4.55 -10.09 11.71
CA ALA A 405 -5.52 -10.95 11.02
C ALA A 405 -4.86 -12.16 10.37
N SER A 406 -3.65 -12.00 9.82
CA SER A 406 -2.92 -13.10 9.17
C SER A 406 -2.52 -14.23 10.13
N ARG A 407 -2.35 -13.92 11.41
CA ARG A 407 -1.96 -14.86 12.45
C ARG A 407 -3.10 -15.29 13.38
N SER A 408 -4.31 -14.76 13.18
CA SER A 408 -5.48 -15.14 13.97
C SER A 408 -5.90 -16.57 13.67
N HIS A 409 -6.25 -17.31 14.73
CA HIS A 409 -6.81 -18.66 14.58
C HIS A 409 -8.24 -18.60 14.04
N VAL A 410 -9.00 -17.59 14.43
CA VAL A 410 -10.34 -17.32 13.93
C VAL A 410 -10.26 -16.20 12.92
N ILE A 411 -10.47 -16.52 11.65
CA ILE A 411 -10.47 -15.54 10.57
C ILE A 411 -11.92 -15.09 10.36
N VAL A 412 -12.16 -13.82 10.63
CA VAL A 412 -13.48 -13.22 10.54
C VAL A 412 -13.65 -12.55 9.18
N ALA A 413 -14.82 -12.74 8.58
CA ALA A 413 -15.18 -12.05 7.34
C ALA A 413 -15.62 -10.62 7.67
N HIS A 414 -14.70 -9.68 7.53
CA HIS A 414 -14.97 -8.24 7.66
C HIS A 414 -14.61 -7.52 6.35
N PRO A 415 -15.40 -7.70 5.28
CA PRO A 415 -15.11 -7.04 4.03
C PRO A 415 -15.28 -5.52 4.17
N THR A 416 -14.33 -4.77 3.60
CA THR A 416 -14.53 -3.35 3.40
C THR A 416 -15.65 -3.13 2.39
N ARG A 417 -16.31 -1.95 2.42
CA ARG A 417 -17.38 -1.60 1.48
C ARG A 417 -16.93 -1.74 0.03
N GLN A 418 -15.71 -1.30 -0.27
CA GLN A 418 -15.11 -1.41 -1.59
C GLN A 418 -14.91 -2.87 -2.02
N HIS A 419 -14.40 -3.72 -1.13
CA HIS A 419 -14.18 -5.14 -1.41
C HIS A 419 -15.51 -5.87 -1.70
N LYS A 420 -16.56 -5.57 -0.91
CA LYS A 420 -17.89 -6.21 -1.07
C LYS A 420 -18.44 -6.07 -2.49
N GLY A 421 -18.21 -4.93 -3.15
CA GLY A 421 -18.64 -4.69 -4.54
C GLY A 421 -17.79 -5.38 -5.60
N HIS A 422 -16.60 -5.88 -5.28
CA HIS A 422 -15.61 -6.39 -6.23
C HIS A 422 -15.00 -7.72 -5.82
N CYS A 423 -15.59 -8.44 -4.87
CA CYS A 423 -15.09 -9.71 -4.39
C CYS A 423 -15.07 -10.75 -5.52
N ARG A 424 -13.90 -11.33 -5.76
CA ARG A 424 -13.73 -12.38 -6.77
C ARG A 424 -14.22 -13.76 -6.31
N MET A 425 -14.47 -13.89 -5.03
CA MET A 425 -14.88 -15.13 -4.37
C MET A 425 -16.36 -15.10 -3.96
N THR A 426 -17.20 -14.35 -4.69
CA THR A 426 -18.64 -14.19 -4.39
C THR A 426 -19.36 -15.51 -4.28
N ASP A 427 -18.96 -16.52 -5.08
CA ASP A 427 -19.65 -17.82 -5.10
C ASP A 427 -19.35 -18.69 -3.88
N VAL A 428 -18.25 -18.40 -3.17
CA VAL A 428 -17.79 -19.23 -2.04
C VAL A 428 -17.58 -18.42 -0.75
N CYS A 429 -17.48 -17.10 -0.85
CA CYS A 429 -17.31 -16.24 0.31
C CYS A 429 -18.67 -15.95 0.97
N PRO A 430 -18.93 -16.45 2.17
CA PRO A 430 -20.20 -16.22 2.83
C PRO A 430 -20.53 -14.73 3.03
N ALA A 431 -19.51 -13.89 3.21
CA ALA A 431 -19.70 -12.45 3.41
C ALA A 431 -20.10 -11.66 2.14
N CYS A 432 -19.83 -12.21 0.94
CA CYS A 432 -20.06 -11.54 -0.33
C CYS A 432 -21.19 -12.18 -1.17
N ALA A 433 -21.68 -13.36 -0.78
CA ALA A 433 -22.67 -14.13 -1.53
C ALA A 433 -24.14 -13.60 -1.41
N GLY A 434 -24.34 -12.42 -0.88
CA GLY A 434 -25.66 -11.77 -0.79
C GLY A 434 -26.62 -12.33 0.26
N GLN A 435 -26.29 -13.45 0.91
CA GLN A 435 -27.12 -14.06 1.97
C GLN A 435 -26.71 -13.62 3.38
N VAL A 436 -25.75 -12.72 3.50
CA VAL A 436 -24.91 -12.57 4.68
C VAL A 436 -25.04 -11.23 5.37
N ASP A 437 -25.87 -10.31 4.86
CA ASP A 437 -26.22 -9.08 5.58
C ASP A 437 -26.91 -9.35 6.94
N THR A 438 -27.30 -10.61 7.17
CA THR A 438 -27.91 -11.07 8.42
C THR A 438 -26.95 -11.81 9.36
N VAL A 439 -25.77 -12.21 8.92
CA VAL A 439 -24.87 -13.08 9.69
C VAL A 439 -23.50 -12.45 9.97
N PHE A 440 -23.03 -11.52 9.12
CA PHE A 440 -21.75 -10.87 9.30
C PHE A 440 -21.87 -9.35 9.18
N GLU A 441 -21.41 -8.65 10.18
CA GLU A 441 -21.32 -7.21 10.15
C GLU A 441 -20.24 -6.79 9.14
N THR A 442 -20.60 -5.97 8.16
CA THR A 442 -19.62 -5.22 7.40
C THR A 442 -19.00 -4.17 8.32
N ARG A 443 -17.69 -3.98 8.25
CA ARG A 443 -17.07 -2.82 8.89
C ARG A 443 -17.79 -1.57 8.37
N GLN A 444 -18.45 -0.89 9.27
CA GLN A 444 -18.97 0.44 8.97
C GLN A 444 -17.74 1.34 8.83
N ALA A 445 -17.56 1.86 7.63
CA ALA A 445 -16.56 2.87 7.34
C ALA A 445 -17.02 4.24 7.83
#